data_485e2c4992fdc40d090421657314b85f
#
_entry.id   485e2c4992fdc40d090421657314b85f
#
_cell.length_a   1.000
_cell.length_b   1.000
_cell.length_c   1.000
_cell.angle_alpha   90.00
_cell.angle_beta   90.00
_cell.angle_gamma   90.00
#
_symmetry.space_group_name_H-M   'P 1'
#
loop_
_entity.id
_entity.type
_entity.pdbx_description
1 polymer ?
#
loop_
_entity_poly.entity_id
_entity_poly.type
_entity_poly.pdbx_seq_one_letter_code
_entity_poly.pdbx_strand_id
1 'polypeptide(L)'
;IKIRFFILCLCLSVTGYTSASARTEKVKTDIDWPAFMQKQDLIWEILPEYWYESAYMGNGMLGLMIYKEPGQNYIRFETGNCSVHDHKAGSDLFAIPRLLTGHFALHPEGTIVNGTMHLDIWNAETKAEITTTKGIIRLHAYVHANDMVMLVQTNATDGEKNFRWEWIPASAQSPRYLYAKGEGKWIKVPEDYSLNPAPEVKPEVSVQKLRAGGETAVAWKETRTKKNERTYWITVTHSYPEATAEKDAAQILDKALATGTGKLQKQHRTWWNHYYPSNFLTLPDGMKENFYWIQMYKLASATRGDRALIDNTGPWLTVTPWPNAWWNLNVQLTYWALNASNHLDLAASLENAIYNNIENLKKNVPEAYRKDALAIGRSSNLVCESGEIGIPGVDKAAEVGLLPWACHSLWLIYRHKMDDELLRNKLFPVLKQAINYYLHFTYKGKDGKIHLPQTYSPEYGSAEDCNFDLALLSWGCRTL
;
A
#
# COMPACT_ATOMS: atom_id res chain seq x y z
N ILE A 1 -44.57 -5.26 -76.56
CA ILE A 1 -43.38 -4.95 -75.76
C ILE A 1 -43.62 -5.52 -74.39
N LYS A 2 -42.94 -6.63 -74.05
CA LYS A 2 -43.00 -7.26 -72.70
C LYS A 2 -41.76 -6.84 -71.98
N ILE A 3 -41.88 -6.09 -70.84
CA ILE A 3 -40.83 -5.77 -69.90
C ILE A 3 -40.82 -6.86 -68.82
N ARG A 4 -39.70 -7.58 -68.72
CA ARG A 4 -39.44 -8.55 -67.62
C ARG A 4 -38.74 -7.78 -66.46
N PHE A 5 -39.36 -7.73 -65.31
CA PHE A 5 -38.72 -7.33 -64.07
C PHE A 5 -37.81 -8.45 -63.53
N PHE A 6 -36.51 -8.14 -63.38
CA PHE A 6 -35.58 -8.99 -62.63
C PHE A 6 -35.57 -8.48 -61.19
N ILE A 7 -36.05 -9.32 -60.27
CA ILE A 7 -35.90 -9.11 -58.85
C ILE A 7 -34.55 -9.66 -58.47
N LEU A 8 -33.63 -8.76 -58.09
CA LEU A 8 -32.33 -9.10 -57.53
C LEU A 8 -32.49 -9.27 -56.00
N CYS A 9 -32.52 -10.53 -55.51
CA CYS A 9 -32.44 -10.80 -54.05
C CYS A 9 -31.03 -10.54 -53.57
N LEU A 10 -30.87 -9.44 -52.83
CA LEU A 10 -29.64 -9.13 -52.11
C LEU A 10 -29.67 -9.92 -50.79
N CYS A 11 -28.95 -11.05 -50.73
CA CYS A 11 -28.68 -11.77 -49.48
C CYS A 11 -27.65 -10.94 -48.68
N LEU A 12 -28.11 -10.18 -47.71
CA LEU A 12 -27.25 -9.64 -46.65
C LEU A 12 -26.78 -10.77 -45.76
N SER A 13 -25.57 -11.25 -46.02
CA SER A 13 -24.84 -12.11 -45.04
C SER A 13 -24.40 -11.24 -43.87
N VAL A 14 -25.16 -11.32 -42.79
CA VAL A 14 -24.70 -10.79 -41.47
C VAL A 14 -23.58 -11.72 -41.01
N THR A 15 -22.33 -11.34 -41.30
CA THR A 15 -21.18 -11.93 -40.64
C THR A 15 -21.18 -11.43 -39.21
N GLY A 16 -21.68 -12.28 -38.31
CA GLY A 16 -21.53 -12.08 -36.89
C GLY A 16 -20.03 -12.02 -36.56
N TYR A 17 -19.54 -10.84 -36.24
CA TYR A 17 -18.28 -10.72 -35.52
C TYR A 17 -18.47 -11.34 -34.14
N THR A 18 -18.17 -12.63 -34.02
CA THR A 18 -17.86 -13.22 -32.73
C THR A 18 -16.55 -12.57 -32.29
N SER A 19 -16.64 -11.72 -31.28
CA SER A 19 -15.45 -11.27 -30.56
C SER A 19 -14.75 -12.53 -30.04
N ALA A 20 -13.71 -12.95 -30.75
CA ALA A 20 -12.79 -13.94 -30.24
C ALA A 20 -12.16 -13.30 -29.01
N SER A 21 -12.66 -13.66 -27.83
CA SER A 21 -11.92 -13.51 -26.58
C SER A 21 -10.55 -14.16 -26.84
N ALA A 22 -9.52 -13.36 -26.99
CA ALA A 22 -8.17 -13.85 -27.09
C ALA A 22 -7.91 -14.60 -25.77
N ARG A 23 -8.08 -15.92 -25.78
CA ARG A 23 -7.52 -16.79 -24.75
C ARG A 23 -6.02 -16.51 -24.82
N THR A 24 -5.51 -15.75 -23.88
CA THR A 24 -4.07 -15.70 -23.63
C THR A 24 -3.66 -17.11 -23.30
N GLU A 25 -3.10 -17.82 -24.28
CA GLU A 25 -2.43 -19.09 -24.01
C GLU A 25 -1.34 -18.76 -22.99
N LYS A 26 -1.47 -19.34 -21.78
CA LYS A 26 -0.42 -19.24 -20.78
C LYS A 26 0.81 -19.88 -21.40
N VAL A 27 1.85 -19.10 -21.60
CA VAL A 27 3.16 -19.62 -22.00
C VAL A 27 3.52 -20.67 -20.95
N LYS A 28 3.58 -21.94 -21.33
CA LYS A 28 4.09 -22.99 -20.46
C LYS A 28 5.59 -22.84 -20.42
N THR A 29 6.10 -22.28 -19.34
CA THR A 29 7.53 -22.24 -19.06
C THR A 29 7.87 -23.46 -18.20
N ASP A 30 8.84 -24.24 -18.60
CA ASP A 30 9.38 -25.37 -17.80
C ASP A 30 10.31 -24.82 -16.70
N ILE A 31 9.79 -23.91 -15.89
CA ILE A 31 10.53 -23.28 -14.78
C ILE A 31 10.19 -24.04 -13.51
N ASP A 32 11.22 -24.56 -12.86
CA ASP A 32 11.14 -24.97 -11.46
C ASP A 32 11.07 -23.71 -10.57
N TRP A 33 9.87 -23.18 -10.41
CA TRP A 33 9.62 -21.95 -9.66
C TRP A 33 10.14 -21.99 -8.23
N PRO A 34 9.93 -23.05 -7.44
CA PRO A 34 10.51 -23.13 -6.10
C PRO A 34 12.03 -23.01 -6.10
N ALA A 35 12.71 -23.77 -6.97
CA ALA A 35 14.16 -23.73 -7.07
C ALA A 35 14.70 -22.41 -7.63
N PHE A 36 13.98 -21.77 -8.55
CA PHE A 36 14.32 -20.45 -9.08
C PHE A 36 14.17 -19.36 -8.00
N MET A 37 13.04 -19.31 -7.32
CA MET A 37 12.73 -18.29 -6.32
C MET A 37 13.57 -18.44 -5.05
N GLN A 38 13.97 -19.64 -4.66
CA GLN A 38 14.87 -19.89 -3.54
C GLN A 38 16.21 -19.14 -3.66
N LYS A 39 16.67 -18.87 -4.90
CA LYS A 39 17.88 -18.08 -5.15
C LYS A 39 17.67 -16.58 -4.88
N GLN A 40 16.43 -16.16 -4.75
CA GLN A 40 16.03 -14.76 -4.56
C GLN A 40 15.69 -14.45 -3.10
N ASP A 41 15.75 -15.44 -2.23
CA ASP A 41 15.43 -15.29 -0.81
C ASP A 41 16.36 -14.28 -0.12
N LEU A 42 15.84 -13.65 0.94
CA LEU A 42 16.64 -12.78 1.80
C LEU A 42 17.16 -13.58 2.99
N ILE A 43 18.46 -13.56 3.16
CA ILE A 43 19.17 -14.33 4.20
C ILE A 43 20.01 -13.38 5.05
N TRP A 44 19.84 -13.47 6.36
CA TRP A 44 20.63 -12.78 7.37
C TRP A 44 21.43 -13.81 8.16
N GLU A 45 22.75 -13.73 8.09
CA GLU A 45 23.68 -14.58 8.87
C GLU A 45 23.80 -14.09 10.32
N ILE A 46 23.38 -12.83 10.56
CA ILE A 46 23.21 -12.21 11.88
C ILE A 46 21.85 -11.55 11.94
N LEU A 47 21.26 -11.44 13.14
CA LEU A 47 19.95 -10.79 13.29
C LEU A 47 20.01 -9.32 12.89
N PRO A 48 19.10 -8.83 12.02
CA PRO A 48 19.02 -7.41 11.69
C PRO A 48 18.65 -6.62 12.95
N GLU A 49 19.26 -5.43 13.13
CA GLU A 49 19.01 -4.57 14.30
C GLU A 49 18.18 -3.33 13.98
N TYR A 50 17.90 -3.05 12.70
CA TYR A 50 17.14 -1.87 12.31
C TYR A 50 15.94 -2.24 11.45
N TRP A 51 14.87 -1.45 11.55
CA TRP A 51 13.63 -1.67 10.79
C TRP A 51 13.86 -1.76 9.28
N TYR A 52 14.78 -0.96 8.72
CA TYR A 52 15.08 -0.94 7.28
C TYR A 52 15.93 -2.14 6.81
N GLU A 53 16.44 -2.93 7.73
CA GLU A 53 17.16 -4.20 7.46
C GLU A 53 16.29 -5.42 7.78
N SER A 54 15.09 -5.22 8.33
CA SER A 54 14.24 -6.27 8.87
C SER A 54 13.72 -7.26 7.83
N ALA A 55 13.37 -8.45 8.26
CA ALA A 55 12.45 -9.29 7.51
C ALA A 55 11.06 -8.64 7.54
N TYR A 56 10.47 -8.46 6.36
CA TYR A 56 9.20 -7.77 6.21
C TYR A 56 8.19 -8.62 5.44
N MET A 57 6.96 -8.67 5.93
CA MET A 57 5.86 -9.43 5.33
C MET A 57 4.60 -8.56 5.26
N GLY A 58 3.75 -8.80 4.29
CA GLY A 58 2.51 -8.04 4.15
C GLY A 58 1.49 -8.69 3.23
N ASN A 59 0.27 -8.16 3.25
CA ASN A 59 -0.83 -8.62 2.40
C ASN A 59 -1.61 -7.48 1.73
N GLY A 60 -1.00 -6.30 1.63
CA GLY A 60 -1.64 -5.10 1.10
C GLY A 60 -2.42 -4.28 2.13
N MET A 61 -2.63 -4.81 3.34
CA MET A 61 -3.24 -4.10 4.47
C MET A 61 -2.43 -4.26 5.74
N LEU A 62 -2.21 -5.50 6.18
CA LEU A 62 -1.39 -5.82 7.34
C LEU A 62 0.08 -5.91 6.94
N GLY A 63 0.96 -5.43 7.83
CA GLY A 63 2.39 -5.56 7.73
C GLY A 63 3.01 -6.05 9.03
N LEU A 64 4.08 -6.82 8.90
CA LEU A 64 4.90 -7.32 9.99
C LEU A 64 6.37 -7.14 9.64
N MET A 65 7.14 -6.53 10.53
CA MET A 65 8.60 -6.46 10.45
C MET A 65 9.21 -7.17 11.66
N ILE A 66 10.29 -7.92 11.42
CA ILE A 66 10.96 -8.69 12.49
C ILE A 66 12.44 -8.32 12.51
N TYR A 67 12.92 -7.87 13.68
CA TYR A 67 14.33 -7.52 13.90
C TYR A 67 14.66 -7.53 15.39
N LYS A 68 15.94 -7.56 15.74
CA LYS A 68 16.40 -7.39 17.12
C LYS A 68 16.38 -5.91 17.48
N GLU A 69 15.75 -5.53 18.58
CA GLU A 69 15.74 -4.12 19.00
C GLU A 69 17.14 -3.64 19.38
N PRO A 70 17.63 -2.50 18.81
CA PRO A 70 18.96 -1.99 19.10
C PRO A 70 19.18 -1.75 20.60
N GLY A 71 20.28 -2.28 21.13
CA GLY A 71 20.64 -2.11 22.54
C GLY A 71 19.74 -2.84 23.55
N GLN A 72 18.78 -3.64 23.09
CA GLN A 72 17.84 -4.37 23.92
C GLN A 72 18.00 -5.89 23.75
N ASN A 73 17.55 -6.65 24.74
CA ASN A 73 17.59 -8.11 24.73
C ASN A 73 16.22 -8.71 24.35
N TYR A 74 15.64 -8.26 23.21
CA TYR A 74 14.41 -8.85 22.68
C TYR A 74 14.33 -8.76 21.15
N ILE A 75 13.51 -9.62 20.57
CA ILE A 75 13.12 -9.55 19.16
C ILE A 75 11.83 -8.76 19.05
N ARG A 76 11.85 -7.74 18.20
CA ARG A 76 10.71 -6.88 17.91
C ARG A 76 9.92 -7.41 16.73
N PHE A 77 8.60 -7.41 16.87
CA PHE A 77 7.63 -7.71 15.84
C PHE A 77 6.77 -6.48 15.65
N GLU A 78 7.20 -5.59 14.78
CA GLU A 78 6.48 -4.35 14.46
C GLU A 78 5.25 -4.65 13.63
N THR A 79 4.08 -4.22 14.10
CA THR A 79 2.81 -4.44 13.40
C THR A 79 2.34 -3.18 12.70
N GLY A 80 1.64 -3.34 11.58
CA GLY A 80 1.04 -2.21 10.86
C GLY A 80 -0.23 -2.61 10.13
N ASN A 81 -1.08 -1.61 9.89
CA ASN A 81 -2.25 -1.74 9.02
C ASN A 81 -2.44 -0.43 8.25
N CYS A 82 -2.55 -0.51 6.92
CA CYS A 82 -2.71 0.66 6.06
C CYS A 82 -3.97 1.49 6.39
N SER A 83 -5.03 0.89 6.92
CA SER A 83 -6.28 1.60 7.24
C SER A 83 -6.20 2.46 8.50
N VAL A 84 -5.16 2.31 9.33
CA VAL A 84 -5.05 3.03 10.60
C VAL A 84 -4.65 4.47 10.36
N HIS A 85 -5.63 5.36 10.30
CA HIS A 85 -5.49 6.80 10.12
C HIS A 85 -6.07 7.58 11.29
N ASP A 86 -5.57 8.80 11.52
CA ASP A 86 -6.30 9.81 12.28
C ASP A 86 -7.34 10.49 11.37
N HIS A 87 -8.39 11.04 11.97
CA HIS A 87 -9.54 11.64 11.27
C HIS A 87 -9.88 13.02 11.84
N LYS A 88 -8.87 13.76 12.33
CA LYS A 88 -9.06 15.12 12.83
C LYS A 88 -9.48 16.07 11.71
N ALA A 89 -10.13 17.15 12.09
CA ALA A 89 -10.44 18.21 11.14
C ALA A 89 -9.17 18.78 10.52
N GLY A 90 -9.20 18.96 9.20
CA GLY A 90 -8.03 19.37 8.41
C GLY A 90 -7.61 18.29 7.44
N SER A 91 -6.63 18.60 6.60
CA SER A 91 -6.18 17.73 5.53
C SER A 91 -4.67 17.54 5.49
N ASP A 92 -3.98 18.03 6.49
CA ASP A 92 -2.54 17.98 6.57
C ASP A 92 -2.03 16.69 7.23
N LEU A 93 -0.72 16.53 7.25
CA LEU A 93 -0.03 15.37 7.84
C LEU A 93 -0.11 15.29 9.37
N PHE A 94 -0.75 16.26 10.02
CA PHE A 94 -1.04 16.26 11.45
C PHE A 94 -2.50 15.88 11.75
N ALA A 95 -3.39 16.15 10.80
CA ALA A 95 -4.84 15.91 10.95
C ALA A 95 -5.27 14.51 10.52
N ILE A 96 -4.80 14.05 9.35
CA ILE A 96 -5.22 12.78 8.73
C ILE A 96 -4.05 11.83 8.44
N PRO A 97 -3.00 11.76 9.28
CA PRO A 97 -1.88 10.86 9.04
C PRO A 97 -2.27 9.41 9.29
N ARG A 98 -1.51 8.50 8.70
CA ARG A 98 -1.43 7.13 9.22
C ARG A 98 -0.84 7.13 10.62
N LEU A 99 -1.26 6.18 11.45
CA LEU A 99 -0.81 6.06 12.84
C LEU A 99 -0.08 4.75 13.07
N LEU A 100 0.93 4.80 13.93
CA LEU A 100 1.63 3.63 14.42
C LEU A 100 0.71 2.82 15.34
N THR A 101 0.83 1.50 15.33
CA THR A 101 0.04 0.61 16.17
C THR A 101 0.81 0.11 17.39
N GLY A 102 2.08 -0.24 17.22
CA GLY A 102 2.95 -0.79 18.24
C GLY A 102 3.63 -2.08 17.80
N HIS A 103 4.24 -2.75 18.74
CA HIS A 103 4.98 -3.97 18.46
C HIS A 103 4.85 -5.01 19.59
N PHE A 104 5.08 -6.27 19.25
CA PHE A 104 5.34 -7.29 20.23
C PHE A 104 6.85 -7.44 20.47
N ALA A 105 7.22 -7.68 21.73
CA ALA A 105 8.57 -7.96 22.14
C ALA A 105 8.66 -9.42 22.63
N LEU A 106 9.52 -10.23 22.01
CA LEU A 106 9.86 -11.56 22.47
C LEU A 106 11.12 -11.44 23.33
N HIS A 107 10.97 -11.56 24.64
CA HIS A 107 12.05 -11.52 25.62
C HIS A 107 12.51 -12.94 25.92
N PRO A 108 13.71 -13.37 25.53
CA PRO A 108 14.25 -14.66 25.92
C PRO A 108 14.59 -14.72 27.43
N GLU A 109 14.74 -15.90 27.96
CA GLU A 109 15.23 -16.10 29.34
C GLU A 109 16.75 -15.83 29.45
N GLY A 110 17.50 -16.15 28.38
CA GLY A 110 18.93 -15.87 28.30
C GLY A 110 19.21 -14.55 27.55
N THR A 111 20.48 -14.19 27.43
CA THR A 111 20.94 -13.09 26.63
C THR A 111 21.10 -13.57 25.19
N ILE A 112 20.58 -12.81 24.21
CA ILE A 112 20.76 -13.08 22.79
C ILE A 112 22.25 -12.92 22.45
N VAL A 113 22.85 -13.96 21.91
CA VAL A 113 24.29 -13.99 21.55
C VAL A 113 24.49 -14.06 20.05
N ASN A 114 23.54 -14.65 19.31
CA ASN A 114 23.56 -14.75 17.86
C ASN A 114 22.18 -15.11 17.33
N GLY A 115 22.01 -15.11 16.03
CA GLY A 115 20.85 -15.66 15.35
C GLY A 115 20.94 -15.48 13.87
N THR A 116 20.12 -16.23 13.15
CA THR A 116 19.99 -16.17 11.70
C THR A 116 18.53 -15.96 11.33
N MET A 117 18.29 -15.35 10.16
CA MET A 117 16.94 -15.14 9.67
C MET A 117 16.89 -15.42 8.16
N HIS A 118 15.78 -15.94 7.70
CA HIS A 118 15.55 -16.29 6.30
C HIS A 118 14.12 -15.94 5.93
N LEU A 119 13.96 -15.07 4.96
CA LEU A 119 12.67 -14.76 4.33
C LEU A 119 12.60 -15.51 2.98
N ASP A 120 11.85 -16.60 2.99
CA ASP A 120 11.46 -17.38 1.81
C ASP A 120 10.39 -16.58 1.05
N ILE A 121 10.80 -15.89 -0.02
CA ILE A 121 9.88 -15.01 -0.76
C ILE A 121 8.89 -15.81 -1.62
N TRP A 122 9.22 -17.06 -2.03
CA TRP A 122 8.28 -17.92 -2.76
C TRP A 122 7.03 -18.25 -1.95
N ASN A 123 7.22 -18.51 -0.67
CA ASN A 123 6.14 -18.79 0.27
C ASN A 123 5.73 -17.57 1.10
N ALA A 124 6.47 -16.47 1.03
CA ALA A 124 6.29 -15.26 1.85
C ALA A 124 6.28 -15.55 3.36
N GLU A 125 7.22 -16.39 3.79
CA GLU A 125 7.36 -16.86 5.18
C GLU A 125 8.76 -16.52 5.71
N THR A 126 8.82 -16.03 6.94
CA THR A 126 10.10 -15.78 7.64
C THR A 126 10.36 -16.88 8.66
N LYS A 127 11.58 -17.43 8.64
CA LYS A 127 12.09 -18.33 9.69
C LYS A 127 13.29 -17.67 10.33
N ALA A 128 13.46 -17.85 11.64
CA ALA A 128 14.66 -17.43 12.33
C ALA A 128 15.05 -18.43 13.44
N GLU A 129 16.33 -18.45 13.73
CA GLU A 129 16.89 -19.13 14.88
C GLU A 129 17.62 -18.11 15.76
N ILE A 130 17.19 -17.98 17.00
CA ILE A 130 17.72 -17.04 17.98
C ILE A 130 18.48 -17.86 19.02
N THR A 131 19.79 -17.70 19.07
CA THR A 131 20.67 -18.35 20.03
C THR A 131 20.90 -17.42 21.20
N THR A 132 20.68 -17.96 22.40
CA THR A 132 20.87 -17.25 23.67
C THR A 132 21.86 -17.97 24.55
N THR A 133 22.22 -17.36 25.68
CA THR A 133 23.06 -18.00 26.73
C THR A 133 22.37 -19.20 27.42
N LYS A 134 21.06 -19.40 27.24
CA LYS A 134 20.29 -20.47 27.84
C LYS A 134 19.72 -21.50 26.87
N GLY A 135 19.75 -21.21 25.57
CA GLY A 135 19.22 -22.14 24.59
C GLY A 135 18.91 -21.47 23.22
N ILE A 136 17.93 -22.03 22.55
CA ILE A 136 17.56 -21.61 21.20
C ILE A 136 16.04 -21.41 21.15
N ILE A 137 15.62 -20.33 20.48
CA ILE A 137 14.23 -20.09 20.08
C ILE A 137 14.18 -20.09 18.56
N ARG A 138 13.42 -21.00 17.96
CA ARG A 138 13.09 -21.01 16.54
C ARG A 138 11.75 -20.36 16.31
N LEU A 139 11.65 -19.53 15.32
CA LEU A 139 10.39 -18.92 14.93
C LEU A 139 10.08 -19.14 13.45
N HIS A 140 8.79 -19.15 13.17
CA HIS A 140 8.23 -19.15 11.83
C HIS A 140 7.07 -18.17 11.81
N ALA A 141 7.09 -17.19 10.90
CA ALA A 141 6.11 -16.12 10.85
C ALA A 141 5.65 -15.83 9.42
N TYR A 142 4.39 -15.41 9.26
CA TYR A 142 3.84 -14.90 8.02
C TYR A 142 2.63 -13.98 8.27
N VAL A 143 2.37 -13.09 7.34
CA VAL A 143 1.11 -12.34 7.21
C VAL A 143 0.26 -13.07 6.20
N HIS A 144 -0.91 -13.58 6.61
CA HIS A 144 -1.74 -14.41 5.74
C HIS A 144 -2.17 -13.65 4.48
N ALA A 145 -2.04 -14.26 3.30
CA ALA A 145 -2.24 -13.59 2.03
C ALA A 145 -3.64 -12.98 1.86
N ASN A 146 -4.68 -13.66 2.31
CA ASN A 146 -6.08 -13.26 2.09
C ASN A 146 -6.78 -12.77 3.37
N ASP A 147 -6.60 -13.49 4.50
CA ASP A 147 -7.23 -13.13 5.76
C ASP A 147 -6.39 -12.10 6.54
N MET A 148 -7.07 -11.30 7.35
CA MET A 148 -6.46 -10.20 8.12
C MET A 148 -5.84 -10.72 9.41
N VAL A 149 -4.93 -11.69 9.30
CA VAL A 149 -4.25 -12.32 10.44
C VAL A 149 -2.76 -12.50 10.16
N MET A 150 -1.95 -12.27 11.18
CA MET A 150 -0.52 -12.57 11.25
C MET A 150 -0.33 -13.76 12.17
N LEU A 151 0.53 -14.69 11.81
CA LEU A 151 0.88 -15.85 12.63
C LEU A 151 2.36 -15.81 12.95
N VAL A 152 2.69 -16.04 14.24
CA VAL A 152 4.06 -16.26 14.69
C VAL A 152 4.08 -17.55 15.49
N GLN A 153 4.76 -18.56 14.98
CA GLN A 153 4.94 -19.86 15.63
C GLN A 153 6.35 -19.92 16.22
N THR A 154 6.46 -20.38 17.43
CA THR A 154 7.75 -20.50 18.14
C THR A 154 7.94 -21.91 18.67
N ASN A 155 9.20 -22.36 18.65
CA ASN A 155 9.65 -23.59 19.28
C ASN A 155 10.94 -23.29 20.05
N ALA A 156 10.91 -23.45 21.37
CA ALA A 156 12.03 -23.13 22.25
C ALA A 156 12.64 -24.38 22.85
N THR A 157 13.96 -24.40 23.09
CA THR A 157 14.62 -25.42 23.92
C THR A 157 14.24 -25.23 25.38
N ASP A 158 14.50 -26.24 26.22
CA ASP A 158 14.11 -26.23 27.64
C ASP A 158 14.61 -25.00 28.42
N GLY A 159 15.80 -24.50 28.10
CA GLY A 159 16.36 -23.30 28.72
C GLY A 159 15.69 -22.00 28.35
N GLU A 160 14.86 -22.02 27.30
CA GLU A 160 14.14 -20.85 26.78
C GLU A 160 12.60 -21.04 26.80
N LYS A 161 12.09 -22.10 27.42
CA LYS A 161 10.65 -22.44 27.41
C LYS A 161 9.74 -21.39 28.03
N ASN A 162 10.26 -20.54 28.93
CA ASN A 162 9.49 -19.49 29.60
C ASN A 162 9.77 -18.11 29.04
N PHE A 163 10.31 -18.00 27.82
CA PHE A 163 10.43 -16.70 27.18
C PHE A 163 9.09 -15.92 27.27
N ARG A 164 9.18 -14.60 27.38
CA ARG A 164 8.02 -13.72 27.58
C ARG A 164 7.65 -13.04 26.26
N TRP A 165 6.36 -12.97 26.00
CA TRP A 165 5.77 -12.23 24.90
C TRP A 165 5.01 -11.03 25.45
N GLU A 166 5.33 -9.83 25.02
CA GLU A 166 4.81 -8.59 25.57
C GLU A 166 4.32 -7.68 24.45
N TRP A 167 3.12 -7.11 24.60
CA TRP A 167 2.63 -6.05 23.72
C TRP A 167 3.09 -4.69 24.23
N ILE A 168 3.69 -3.88 23.35
CA ILE A 168 4.14 -2.51 23.61
C ILE A 168 3.39 -1.61 22.62
N PRO A 169 2.32 -0.89 23.04
CA PRO A 169 1.55 -0.03 22.18
C PRO A 169 2.36 1.19 21.77
N ALA A 170 2.18 1.66 20.52
CA ALA A 170 2.69 2.94 20.10
C ALA A 170 1.80 4.08 20.59
N SER A 171 2.37 5.27 20.64
CA SER A 171 1.57 6.49 20.79
C SER A 171 0.85 6.76 19.47
N ALA A 172 -0.48 6.84 19.49
CA ALA A 172 -1.31 7.15 18.32
C ALA A 172 -1.28 8.65 17.98
N GLN A 173 -0.07 9.14 17.81
CA GLN A 173 0.18 10.50 17.35
C GLN A 173 0.69 10.47 15.90
N SER A 174 0.49 11.57 15.18
CA SER A 174 1.07 11.68 13.84
C SER A 174 2.56 11.30 13.86
N PRO A 175 3.03 10.40 13.00
CA PRO A 175 4.45 10.12 12.86
C PRO A 175 5.26 11.38 12.53
N ARG A 176 4.67 12.36 11.83
CA ARG A 176 5.27 13.66 11.57
C ARG A 176 5.47 14.46 12.86
N TYR A 177 4.51 14.39 13.80
CA TYR A 177 4.66 15.00 15.12
C TYR A 177 5.80 14.35 15.91
N LEU A 178 5.84 13.03 15.92
CA LEU A 178 6.91 12.28 16.60
C LEU A 178 8.28 12.59 15.99
N TYR A 179 8.37 12.64 14.67
CA TYR A 179 9.58 13.01 13.95
C TYR A 179 10.03 14.45 14.29
N ALA A 180 9.09 15.40 14.33
CA ALA A 180 9.38 16.81 14.70
C ALA A 180 9.92 16.95 16.14
N LYS A 181 9.45 16.11 17.06
CA LYS A 181 9.96 16.07 18.45
C LYS A 181 11.35 15.44 18.56
N GLY A 182 11.69 14.51 17.70
CA GLY A 182 13.01 13.88 17.60
C GLY A 182 13.97 14.65 16.69
N GLU A 183 14.09 14.19 15.46
CA GLU A 183 15.10 14.62 14.47
C GLU A 183 14.65 15.83 13.63
N GLY A 184 13.35 15.97 13.38
CA GLY A 184 12.77 16.90 12.41
C GLY A 184 12.56 18.33 12.92
N LYS A 185 13.56 18.98 13.49
CA LYS A 185 13.46 20.33 14.05
C LYS A 185 13.01 21.41 13.05
N TRP A 186 13.10 21.13 11.75
CA TRP A 186 12.61 22.00 10.68
C TRP A 186 11.08 21.96 10.49
N ILE A 187 10.40 20.99 11.11
CA ILE A 187 8.94 20.86 11.03
C ILE A 187 8.31 21.69 12.15
N LYS A 188 7.49 22.66 11.75
CA LYS A 188 6.66 23.41 12.69
C LYS A 188 5.42 22.60 13.04
N VAL A 189 5.27 22.23 14.30
CA VAL A 189 4.05 21.60 14.81
C VAL A 189 2.97 22.68 14.96
N PRO A 190 1.72 22.44 14.48
CA PRO A 190 0.62 23.36 14.71
C PRO A 190 0.41 23.64 16.23
N GLU A 191 0.09 24.88 16.59
CA GLU A 191 -0.10 25.26 17.99
C GLU A 191 -1.31 24.58 18.64
N ASP A 192 -2.31 24.28 17.83
CA ASP A 192 -3.56 23.60 18.20
C ASP A 192 -3.48 22.07 18.05
N TYR A 193 -2.29 21.51 17.76
CA TYR A 193 -2.15 20.05 17.61
C TYR A 193 -2.58 19.31 18.86
N SER A 194 -3.68 18.57 18.77
CA SER A 194 -4.27 17.82 19.87
C SER A 194 -3.81 16.37 19.88
N LEU A 195 -3.38 15.88 21.05
CA LEU A 195 -2.97 14.49 21.22
C LEU A 195 -4.17 13.55 21.29
N ASN A 196 -4.06 12.38 20.68
CA ASN A 196 -4.99 11.28 20.94
C ASN A 196 -4.77 10.72 22.37
N PRO A 197 -5.81 10.14 23.01
CA PRO A 197 -5.65 9.51 24.31
C PRO A 197 -4.67 8.34 24.27
N ALA A 198 -4.18 7.90 25.43
CA ALA A 198 -3.40 6.69 25.54
C ALA A 198 -4.26 5.45 25.20
N PRO A 199 -3.67 4.38 24.64
CA PRO A 199 -4.38 3.13 24.39
C PRO A 199 -4.76 2.46 25.70
N GLU A 200 -5.91 1.78 25.69
CA GLU A 200 -6.32 0.88 26.78
C GLU A 200 -5.82 -0.53 26.48
N VAL A 201 -4.92 -1.04 27.31
CA VAL A 201 -4.39 -2.40 27.16
C VAL A 201 -5.11 -3.34 28.11
N LYS A 202 -5.82 -4.31 27.54
CA LYS A 202 -6.53 -5.40 28.23
C LYS A 202 -5.82 -6.73 27.95
N PRO A 203 -6.15 -7.82 28.64
CA PRO A 203 -5.69 -9.15 28.25
C PRO A 203 -6.08 -9.42 26.78
N GLU A 204 -5.08 -9.76 25.94
CA GLU A 204 -5.23 -10.17 24.54
C GLU A 204 -5.77 -9.10 23.57
N VAL A 205 -5.97 -7.85 24.01
CA VAL A 205 -6.34 -6.72 23.11
C VAL A 205 -5.85 -5.38 23.64
N SER A 206 -5.42 -4.53 22.73
CA SER A 206 -5.13 -3.12 22.98
C SER A 206 -6.04 -2.27 22.10
N VAL A 207 -6.81 -1.38 22.72
CA VAL A 207 -7.77 -0.51 22.02
C VAL A 207 -7.30 0.94 22.12
N GLN A 208 -7.13 1.56 20.97
CA GLN A 208 -6.79 2.98 20.82
C GLN A 208 -8.00 3.74 20.32
N LYS A 209 -8.66 4.48 21.19
CA LYS A 209 -9.71 5.42 20.80
C LYS A 209 -9.10 6.67 20.19
N LEU A 210 -9.73 7.20 19.14
CA LEU A 210 -9.28 8.42 18.49
C LEU A 210 -10.13 9.61 18.94
N ARG A 211 -9.50 10.78 19.07
CA ARG A 211 -10.19 12.02 19.46
C ARG A 211 -11.26 12.44 18.44
N ALA A 212 -11.00 12.17 17.17
CA ALA A 212 -11.94 12.47 16.08
C ALA A 212 -13.12 11.47 15.97
N GLY A 213 -13.13 10.43 16.78
CA GLY A 213 -14.06 9.30 16.70
C GLY A 213 -13.40 8.07 16.08
N GLY A 214 -14.10 6.92 16.18
CA GLY A 214 -13.54 5.65 15.76
C GLY A 214 -12.48 5.11 16.71
N GLU A 215 -11.91 3.97 16.35
CA GLU A 215 -10.88 3.29 17.15
C GLU A 215 -10.01 2.37 16.31
N THR A 216 -8.85 2.03 16.86
CA THR A 216 -7.96 0.98 16.36
C THR A 216 -7.82 -0.10 17.44
N ALA A 217 -7.86 -1.38 17.05
CA ALA A 217 -7.59 -2.48 17.96
C ALA A 217 -6.46 -3.36 17.42
N VAL A 218 -5.53 -3.70 18.32
CA VAL A 218 -4.56 -4.78 18.12
C VAL A 218 -4.95 -5.91 19.05
N ALA A 219 -5.34 -7.05 18.48
CA ALA A 219 -5.75 -8.20 19.26
C ALA A 219 -4.84 -9.40 18.96
N TRP A 220 -4.65 -10.25 19.96
CA TRP A 220 -3.84 -11.46 19.83
C TRP A 220 -4.39 -12.61 20.67
N LYS A 221 -4.06 -13.82 20.27
CA LYS A 221 -4.32 -15.06 21.00
C LYS A 221 -3.05 -15.90 21.02
N GLU A 222 -2.76 -16.56 22.17
CA GLU A 222 -1.72 -17.56 22.26
C GLU A 222 -2.36 -18.95 22.33
N THR A 223 -1.89 -19.87 21.50
CA THR A 223 -2.23 -21.29 21.58
C THR A 223 -0.97 -22.13 21.75
N ARG A 224 -1.08 -23.24 22.49
CA ARG A 224 0.04 -24.16 22.74
C ARG A 224 -0.30 -25.54 22.25
N THR A 225 0.55 -26.11 21.40
CA THR A 225 0.44 -27.49 20.94
C THR A 225 1.25 -28.45 21.85
N LYS A 226 2.40 -27.98 22.33
CA LYS A 226 3.27 -28.64 23.28
C LYS A 226 3.82 -27.60 24.27
N LYS A 227 4.54 -28.08 25.31
CA LYS A 227 5.05 -27.23 26.40
C LYS A 227 5.92 -26.08 25.94
N ASN A 228 6.68 -26.25 24.85
CA ASN A 228 7.64 -25.31 24.27
C ASN A 228 7.29 -24.86 22.87
N GLU A 229 6.10 -25.21 22.36
CA GLU A 229 5.57 -24.75 21.09
C GLU A 229 4.39 -23.82 21.30
N ARG A 230 4.50 -22.56 20.84
CA ARG A 230 3.45 -21.55 20.95
C ARG A 230 3.13 -20.99 19.57
N THR A 231 1.88 -20.67 19.35
CA THR A 231 1.42 -19.93 18.18
C THR A 231 0.71 -18.66 18.62
N TYR A 232 1.16 -17.53 18.12
CA TYR A 232 0.54 -16.23 18.33
C TYR A 232 -0.25 -15.88 17.06
N TRP A 233 -1.52 -15.60 17.26
CA TRP A 233 -2.48 -15.16 16.26
C TRP A 233 -2.70 -13.67 16.50
N ILE A 234 -2.40 -12.83 15.52
CA ILE A 234 -2.38 -11.37 15.71
C ILE A 234 -3.18 -10.74 14.61
N THR A 235 -3.98 -9.73 14.95
CA THR A 235 -4.65 -8.87 13.98
C THR A 235 -4.61 -7.42 14.40
N VAL A 236 -4.71 -6.52 13.40
CA VAL A 236 -4.88 -5.08 13.59
C VAL A 236 -6.09 -4.65 12.80
N THR A 237 -7.04 -4.02 13.47
CA THR A 237 -8.27 -3.49 12.88
C THR A 237 -8.41 -1.99 13.15
N HIS A 238 -9.16 -1.32 12.29
CA HIS A 238 -9.49 0.08 12.43
C HIS A 238 -10.92 0.32 11.97
N SER A 239 -11.63 1.19 12.67
CA SER A 239 -12.99 1.59 12.33
C SER A 239 -13.19 3.09 12.54
N TYR A 240 -13.93 3.74 11.62
CA TYR A 240 -14.28 5.14 11.68
C TYR A 240 -15.54 5.38 10.81
N PRO A 241 -16.52 6.21 11.24
CA PRO A 241 -16.58 6.94 12.54
C PRO A 241 -16.99 6.07 13.73
N GLU A 242 -17.56 4.88 13.49
CA GLU A 242 -18.02 3.96 14.53
C GLU A 242 -16.81 3.31 15.24
N ALA A 243 -16.98 2.93 16.51
CA ALA A 243 -15.98 2.24 17.30
C ALA A 243 -16.30 0.73 17.34
N THR A 244 -15.93 -0.01 16.31
CA THR A 244 -16.19 -1.45 16.16
C THR A 244 -14.89 -2.29 16.08
N ALA A 245 -13.71 -1.65 16.07
CA ALA A 245 -12.46 -2.34 15.78
C ALA A 245 -12.15 -3.47 16.78
N GLU A 246 -12.45 -3.30 18.08
CA GLU A 246 -12.25 -4.37 19.09
C GLU A 246 -13.10 -5.61 18.73
N LYS A 247 -14.35 -5.41 18.39
CA LYS A 247 -15.26 -6.49 17.99
C LYS A 247 -14.81 -7.17 16.69
N ASP A 248 -14.41 -6.37 15.71
CA ASP A 248 -13.97 -6.88 14.41
C ASP A 248 -12.68 -7.71 14.54
N ALA A 249 -11.76 -7.26 15.40
CA ALA A 249 -10.54 -8.01 15.72
C ALA A 249 -10.84 -9.38 16.36
N ALA A 250 -11.77 -9.44 17.31
CA ALA A 250 -12.19 -10.68 17.91
C ALA A 250 -12.76 -11.67 16.88
N GLN A 251 -13.64 -11.20 15.99
CA GLN A 251 -14.23 -12.04 14.95
C GLN A 251 -13.19 -12.59 13.97
N ILE A 252 -12.19 -11.77 13.59
CA ILE A 252 -11.09 -12.21 12.73
C ILE A 252 -10.29 -13.33 13.40
N LEU A 253 -9.92 -13.16 14.67
CA LEU A 253 -9.16 -14.18 15.40
C LEU A 253 -9.94 -15.47 15.60
N ASP A 254 -11.23 -15.39 15.95
CA ASP A 254 -12.09 -16.56 16.13
C ASP A 254 -12.20 -17.36 14.81
N LYS A 255 -12.40 -16.67 13.68
CA LYS A 255 -12.41 -17.30 12.35
C LYS A 255 -11.06 -17.96 12.02
N ALA A 256 -9.95 -17.28 12.30
CA ALA A 256 -8.62 -17.80 12.02
C ALA A 256 -8.30 -19.04 12.87
N LEU A 257 -8.62 -19.00 14.17
CA LEU A 257 -8.48 -20.14 15.09
C LEU A 257 -9.31 -21.34 14.64
N ALA A 258 -10.57 -21.11 14.26
CA ALA A 258 -11.44 -22.17 13.75
C ALA A 258 -10.92 -22.78 12.42
N THR A 259 -10.24 -21.98 11.60
CA THR A 259 -9.63 -22.45 10.34
C THR A 259 -8.41 -23.33 10.60
N GLY A 260 -7.60 -22.98 11.58
CA GLY A 260 -6.39 -23.69 11.97
C GLY A 260 -5.15 -23.40 11.12
N THR A 261 -3.97 -23.53 11.73
CA THR A 261 -2.67 -23.14 11.14
C THR A 261 -2.38 -23.82 9.81
N GLY A 262 -2.61 -25.14 9.72
CA GLY A 262 -2.28 -25.92 8.51
C GLY A 262 -3.10 -25.50 7.27
N LYS A 263 -4.39 -25.21 7.45
CA LYS A 263 -5.25 -24.74 6.35
C LYS A 263 -4.90 -23.31 5.96
N LEU A 264 -4.66 -22.42 6.92
CA LEU A 264 -4.25 -21.05 6.64
C LEU A 264 -2.92 -21.03 5.88
N GLN A 265 -1.91 -21.77 6.33
CA GLN A 265 -0.62 -21.82 5.65
C GLN A 265 -0.74 -22.33 4.21
N LYS A 266 -1.56 -23.39 3.99
CA LYS A 266 -1.81 -23.88 2.64
C LYS A 266 -2.46 -22.82 1.76
N GLN A 267 -3.45 -22.09 2.24
CA GLN A 267 -4.12 -21.01 1.52
C GLN A 267 -3.16 -19.85 1.22
N HIS A 268 -2.34 -19.48 2.21
CA HIS A 268 -1.31 -18.47 2.07
C HIS A 268 -0.32 -18.80 0.95
N ARG A 269 0.31 -19.98 1.01
CA ARG A 269 1.25 -20.45 -0.02
C ARG A 269 0.60 -20.58 -1.40
N THR A 270 -0.64 -21.07 -1.46
CA THR A 270 -1.36 -21.19 -2.72
C THR A 270 -1.48 -19.84 -3.41
N TRP A 271 -1.81 -18.77 -2.69
CA TRP A 271 -1.90 -17.44 -3.26
C TRP A 271 -0.53 -16.96 -3.80
N TRP A 272 0.53 -17.04 -3.00
CA TRP A 272 1.87 -16.61 -3.37
C TRP A 272 2.43 -17.40 -4.55
N ASN A 273 2.23 -18.70 -4.55
CA ASN A 273 2.71 -19.56 -5.64
C ASN A 273 1.95 -19.35 -6.97
N HIS A 274 0.75 -18.75 -6.93
CA HIS A 274 0.04 -18.31 -8.14
C HIS A 274 0.45 -16.92 -8.61
N TYR A 275 0.97 -16.08 -7.72
CA TYR A 275 1.38 -14.72 -8.02
C TYR A 275 2.57 -14.66 -8.97
N TYR A 276 3.67 -15.31 -8.63
CA TYR A 276 4.93 -15.20 -9.38
C TYR A 276 4.86 -15.66 -10.83
N PRO A 277 4.18 -16.74 -11.21
CA PRO A 277 4.09 -17.19 -12.60
C PRO A 277 3.33 -16.28 -13.56
N SER A 278 2.84 -15.13 -13.11
CA SER A 278 2.17 -14.14 -13.98
C SER A 278 3.10 -13.48 -14.99
N ASN A 279 4.39 -13.43 -14.67
CA ASN A 279 5.47 -13.01 -15.58
C ASN A 279 6.75 -13.81 -15.30
N PHE A 280 7.75 -13.65 -16.17
CA PHE A 280 9.08 -14.20 -15.93
C PHE A 280 10.15 -13.23 -16.42
N LEU A 281 11.18 -13.04 -15.60
CA LEU A 281 12.36 -12.28 -15.94
C LEU A 281 13.58 -12.98 -15.35
N THR A 282 14.61 -13.16 -16.16
CA THR A 282 15.95 -13.57 -15.72
C THR A 282 17.00 -12.65 -16.31
N LEU A 283 18.04 -12.37 -15.56
CA LEU A 283 19.12 -11.47 -15.95
C LEU A 283 20.47 -12.15 -15.73
N PRO A 284 21.49 -11.88 -16.61
CA PRO A 284 22.85 -12.36 -16.39
C PRO A 284 23.48 -11.82 -15.10
N ASP A 285 23.06 -10.66 -14.65
CA ASP A 285 23.47 -10.03 -13.39
C ASP A 285 22.56 -10.51 -12.27
N GLY A 286 23.04 -11.45 -11.47
CA GLY A 286 22.27 -12.06 -10.39
C GLY A 286 21.81 -11.06 -9.31
N MET A 287 22.56 -9.97 -9.07
CA MET A 287 22.14 -8.93 -8.11
C MET A 287 20.92 -8.17 -8.62
N LYS A 288 20.89 -7.82 -9.91
CA LYS A 288 19.73 -7.13 -10.51
C LYS A 288 18.52 -8.05 -10.62
N GLU A 289 18.72 -9.33 -10.94
CA GLU A 289 17.67 -10.33 -10.94
C GLU A 289 17.05 -10.47 -9.54
N ASN A 290 17.87 -10.63 -8.53
CA ASN A 290 17.44 -10.71 -7.13
C ASN A 290 16.68 -9.43 -6.70
N PHE A 291 17.22 -8.25 -7.02
CA PHE A 291 16.56 -6.98 -6.74
C PHE A 291 15.17 -6.91 -7.39
N TYR A 292 15.03 -7.33 -8.65
CA TYR A 292 13.73 -7.34 -9.33
C TYR A 292 12.71 -8.21 -8.58
N TRP A 293 13.06 -9.44 -8.24
CA TRP A 293 12.14 -10.36 -7.59
C TRP A 293 11.79 -9.96 -6.16
N ILE A 294 12.74 -9.37 -5.43
CA ILE A 294 12.48 -8.75 -4.12
C ILE A 294 11.49 -7.59 -4.26
N GLN A 295 11.60 -6.74 -5.30
CA GLN A 295 10.63 -5.66 -5.53
C GLN A 295 9.25 -6.22 -5.90
N MET A 296 9.16 -7.29 -6.69
CA MET A 296 7.88 -7.95 -6.98
C MET A 296 7.23 -8.50 -5.69
N TYR A 297 8.02 -9.14 -4.82
CA TYR A 297 7.56 -9.56 -3.49
C TYR A 297 7.06 -8.37 -2.65
N LYS A 298 7.83 -7.27 -2.61
CA LYS A 298 7.48 -6.06 -1.86
C LYS A 298 6.17 -5.45 -2.35
N LEU A 299 6.00 -5.28 -3.66
CA LEU A 299 4.78 -4.74 -4.27
C LEU A 299 3.56 -5.60 -3.91
N ALA A 300 3.66 -6.92 -4.04
CA ALA A 300 2.60 -7.84 -3.68
C ALA A 300 2.31 -7.88 -2.16
N SER A 301 3.28 -7.57 -1.32
CA SER A 301 3.09 -7.40 0.11
C SER A 301 2.46 -6.05 0.48
N ALA A 302 2.65 -5.01 -0.37
CA ALA A 302 2.23 -3.64 -0.09
C ALA A 302 0.82 -3.30 -0.59
N THR A 303 0.30 -4.02 -1.59
CA THR A 303 -1.03 -3.76 -2.15
C THR A 303 -1.70 -5.00 -2.76
N ARG A 304 -3.00 -4.94 -2.93
CA ARG A 304 -3.87 -5.84 -3.70
C ARG A 304 -4.94 -4.99 -4.38
N GLY A 305 -5.57 -5.50 -5.42
CA GLY A 305 -6.63 -4.77 -6.11
C GLY A 305 -7.80 -4.36 -5.20
N ASP A 306 -8.11 -5.18 -4.22
CA ASP A 306 -9.16 -4.97 -3.20
C ASP A 306 -8.64 -4.35 -1.89
N ARG A 307 -7.40 -3.87 -1.88
CA ARG A 307 -6.70 -3.34 -0.69
C ARG A 307 -6.29 -1.89 -0.87
N ALA A 308 -5.50 -1.41 0.08
CA ALA A 308 -5.04 -0.03 0.10
C ALA A 308 -4.18 0.34 -1.12
N LEU A 309 -4.31 1.58 -1.57
CA LEU A 309 -3.31 2.27 -2.38
C LEU A 309 -1.94 2.19 -1.68
N ILE A 310 -0.86 1.99 -2.44
CA ILE A 310 0.49 2.05 -1.89
C ILE A 310 0.82 3.50 -1.54
N ASP A 311 1.06 3.74 -0.26
CA ASP A 311 1.64 4.99 0.23
C ASP A 311 3.18 4.90 0.31
N ASN A 312 3.82 5.88 0.94
CA ASN A 312 5.29 5.92 1.05
C ASN A 312 5.90 4.73 1.79
N THR A 313 5.14 4.08 2.67
CA THR A 313 5.65 3.05 3.57
C THR A 313 4.99 1.69 3.40
N GLY A 314 3.91 1.62 2.61
CA GLY A 314 3.09 0.41 2.55
C GLY A 314 2.56 0.04 3.94
N PRO A 315 2.34 -1.23 4.25
CA PRO A 315 1.85 -1.62 5.57
C PRO A 315 2.90 -1.51 6.70
N TRP A 316 4.15 -1.11 6.41
CA TRP A 316 5.28 -1.05 7.34
C TRP A 316 5.58 0.39 7.77
N LEU A 317 4.71 0.94 8.60
CA LEU A 317 4.86 2.33 9.06
C LEU A 317 5.86 2.44 10.21
N THR A 318 6.75 3.42 10.09
CA THR A 318 7.66 3.86 11.17
C THR A 318 7.55 5.37 11.37
N VAL A 319 8.31 5.93 12.30
CA VAL A 319 8.35 7.39 12.49
C VAL A 319 8.90 8.05 11.23
N THR A 320 8.12 8.90 10.61
CA THR A 320 8.44 9.56 9.32
C THR A 320 7.79 10.94 9.24
N PRO A 321 8.40 11.89 8.52
CA PRO A 321 7.76 13.17 8.23
C PRO A 321 6.63 13.09 7.19
N TRP A 322 6.49 11.97 6.47
CA TRP A 322 5.51 11.79 5.38
C TRP A 322 4.63 10.54 5.55
N PRO A 323 3.74 10.52 6.55
CA PRO A 323 2.94 9.35 6.92
C PRO A 323 1.66 9.17 6.09
N ASN A 324 1.66 9.48 4.80
CA ASN A 324 0.48 9.40 3.90
C ASN A 324 0.88 8.99 2.49
N ALA A 325 -0.13 8.84 1.61
CA ALA A 325 0.08 8.70 0.18
C ALA A 325 0.68 10.01 -0.39
N TRP A 326 1.71 9.91 -1.21
CA TRP A 326 2.46 11.03 -1.74
C TRP A 326 2.38 11.08 -3.26
N TRP A 327 1.72 12.14 -3.80
CA TRP A 327 1.30 12.19 -5.19
C TRP A 327 2.22 12.98 -6.13
N ASN A 328 3.28 13.54 -5.67
CA ASN A 328 4.16 14.31 -6.55
C ASN A 328 5.31 13.49 -7.18
N LEU A 329 5.33 12.18 -6.98
CA LEU A 329 6.26 11.21 -7.57
C LEU A 329 5.93 9.77 -7.16
N ASN A 330 5.83 9.53 -5.83
CA ASN A 330 5.92 8.22 -5.20
C ASN A 330 4.80 7.26 -5.66
N VAL A 331 3.53 7.69 -5.54
CA VAL A 331 2.41 6.87 -6.00
C VAL A 331 2.53 6.57 -7.50
N GLN A 332 2.77 7.60 -8.32
CA GLN A 332 2.78 7.44 -9.78
C GLN A 332 3.85 6.46 -10.26
N LEU A 333 5.08 6.56 -9.76
CA LEU A 333 6.17 5.69 -10.20
C LEU A 333 6.06 4.27 -9.66
N THR A 334 5.55 4.08 -8.45
CA THR A 334 5.43 2.76 -7.82
C THR A 334 4.54 1.82 -8.66
N TYR A 335 3.49 2.34 -9.28
CA TYR A 335 2.56 1.53 -10.07
C TYR A 335 3.06 1.14 -11.47
N TRP A 336 4.10 1.79 -12.00
CA TRP A 336 4.62 1.47 -13.33
C TRP A 336 5.12 0.03 -13.44
N ALA A 337 5.80 -0.46 -12.40
CA ALA A 337 6.32 -1.82 -12.37
C ALA A 337 5.22 -2.89 -12.49
N LEU A 338 4.05 -2.66 -11.91
CA LEU A 338 2.92 -3.60 -11.94
C LEU A 338 2.37 -3.78 -13.36
N ASN A 339 2.35 -2.72 -14.17
CA ASN A 339 1.93 -2.80 -15.56
C ASN A 339 2.90 -3.63 -16.39
N ALA A 340 4.20 -3.34 -16.30
CA ALA A 340 5.24 -4.02 -17.07
C ALA A 340 5.39 -5.51 -16.67
N SER A 341 5.10 -5.85 -15.41
CA SER A 341 5.19 -7.21 -14.88
C SER A 341 3.89 -8.02 -14.98
N ASN A 342 2.88 -7.54 -15.72
CA ASN A 342 1.58 -8.22 -15.87
C ASN A 342 0.81 -8.46 -14.55
N HIS A 343 1.06 -7.62 -13.54
CA HIS A 343 0.33 -7.64 -12.26
C HIS A 343 -0.76 -6.56 -12.21
N LEU A 344 -1.61 -6.54 -13.26
CA LEU A 344 -2.67 -5.54 -13.43
C LEU A 344 -3.78 -5.66 -12.39
N ASP A 345 -3.93 -6.81 -11.77
CA ASP A 345 -4.82 -7.06 -10.64
C ASP A 345 -4.38 -6.27 -9.39
N LEU A 346 -3.08 -6.21 -9.11
CA LEU A 346 -2.56 -5.39 -8.03
C LEU A 346 -2.71 -3.88 -8.33
N ALA A 347 -2.51 -3.49 -9.59
CA ALA A 347 -2.63 -2.10 -10.04
C ALA A 347 -4.06 -1.55 -9.86
N ALA A 348 -5.08 -2.42 -9.78
CA ALA A 348 -6.46 -2.03 -9.53
C ALA A 348 -6.67 -1.28 -8.20
N SER A 349 -5.73 -1.37 -7.23
CA SER A 349 -5.79 -0.54 -6.02
C SER A 349 -5.70 0.96 -6.31
N LEU A 350 -4.89 1.38 -7.30
CA LEU A 350 -4.84 2.77 -7.76
C LEU A 350 -6.14 3.18 -8.47
N GLU A 351 -6.67 2.31 -9.33
CA GLU A 351 -7.96 2.54 -10.00
C GLU A 351 -9.06 2.74 -8.96
N ASN A 352 -9.16 1.84 -7.98
CA ASN A 352 -10.17 1.89 -6.93
C ASN A 352 -10.00 3.12 -6.02
N ALA A 353 -8.78 3.49 -5.65
CA ALA A 353 -8.52 4.68 -4.86
C ALA A 353 -9.04 5.95 -5.53
N ILE A 354 -8.82 6.10 -6.83
CA ILE A 354 -9.28 7.28 -7.59
C ILE A 354 -10.77 7.20 -7.93
N TYR A 355 -11.21 6.08 -8.51
CA TYR A 355 -12.58 6.01 -9.04
C TYR A 355 -13.67 5.91 -7.99
N ASN A 356 -13.36 5.37 -6.80
CA ASN A 356 -14.31 5.28 -5.70
C ASN A 356 -14.38 6.56 -4.85
N ASN A 357 -13.46 7.53 -5.06
CA ASN A 357 -13.35 8.73 -4.23
C ASN A 357 -13.49 10.04 -5.02
N ILE A 358 -14.29 10.02 -6.08
CA ILE A 358 -14.51 11.20 -6.95
C ILE A 358 -15.01 12.42 -6.15
N GLU A 359 -15.89 12.22 -5.16
CA GLU A 359 -16.40 13.33 -4.35
C GLU A 359 -15.30 13.98 -3.48
N ASN A 360 -14.32 13.21 -3.02
CA ASN A 360 -13.18 13.76 -2.29
C ASN A 360 -12.23 14.51 -3.26
N LEU A 361 -11.96 13.94 -4.42
CA LEU A 361 -11.19 14.63 -5.47
C LEU A 361 -11.82 15.96 -5.89
N LYS A 362 -13.15 16.03 -5.87
CA LYS A 362 -13.91 17.26 -6.15
C LYS A 362 -13.80 18.26 -5.00
N LYS A 363 -13.82 17.81 -3.75
CA LYS A 363 -13.63 18.68 -2.56
C LYS A 363 -12.23 19.27 -2.48
N ASN A 364 -11.23 18.61 -3.05
CA ASN A 364 -9.85 19.11 -3.11
C ASN A 364 -9.69 20.33 -4.04
N VAL A 365 -10.70 20.63 -4.85
CA VAL A 365 -10.75 21.80 -5.72
C VAL A 365 -11.49 22.93 -5.01
N PRO A 366 -11.04 24.20 -5.09
CA PRO A 366 -11.79 25.34 -4.60
C PRO A 366 -13.23 25.37 -5.10
N GLU A 367 -14.18 25.77 -4.27
CA GLU A 367 -15.62 25.64 -4.54
C GLU A 367 -16.06 26.18 -5.88
N ALA A 368 -15.48 27.29 -6.35
CA ALA A 368 -15.78 27.93 -7.62
C ALA A 368 -15.58 27.03 -8.85
N TYR A 369 -14.73 25.99 -8.75
CA TYR A 369 -14.34 25.09 -9.84
C TYR A 369 -14.89 23.68 -9.72
N ARG A 370 -15.56 23.33 -8.61
CA ARG A 370 -16.08 21.98 -8.31
C ARG A 370 -17.13 21.46 -9.29
N LYS A 371 -17.68 22.33 -10.14
CA LYS A 371 -18.70 21.95 -11.11
C LYS A 371 -18.17 20.94 -12.15
N ASP A 372 -16.92 21.10 -12.59
CA ASP A 372 -16.35 20.35 -13.71
C ASP A 372 -14.86 20.06 -13.58
N ALA A 373 -14.29 20.23 -12.39
CA ALA A 373 -12.89 19.98 -12.10
C ALA A 373 -12.68 19.00 -10.96
N LEU A 374 -11.58 18.25 -11.03
CA LEU A 374 -11.07 17.34 -10.01
C LEU A 374 -9.58 17.59 -9.77
N ALA A 375 -9.12 17.35 -8.55
CA ALA A 375 -7.70 17.43 -8.24
C ALA A 375 -7.32 16.54 -7.06
N ILE A 376 -6.02 16.31 -6.89
CA ILE A 376 -5.40 15.69 -5.72
C ILE A 376 -4.22 16.56 -5.27
N GLY A 377 -4.08 16.79 -3.97
CA GLY A 377 -2.94 17.52 -3.42
C GLY A 377 -1.71 16.62 -3.27
N ARG A 378 -0.58 17.21 -2.80
CA ARG A 378 0.71 16.54 -2.64
C ARG A 378 0.63 15.27 -1.79
N SER A 379 -0.16 15.30 -0.73
CA SER A 379 -0.42 14.14 0.12
C SER A 379 -1.90 13.96 0.38
N SER A 380 -2.34 12.73 0.54
CA SER A 380 -3.71 12.39 0.92
C SER A 380 -3.75 11.18 1.84
N ASN A 381 -4.87 11.00 2.53
CA ASN A 381 -5.21 9.70 3.08
C ASN A 381 -5.59 8.71 1.96
N LEU A 382 -5.96 7.48 2.32
CA LEU A 382 -6.29 6.41 1.37
C LEU A 382 -7.59 6.64 0.58
N VAL A 383 -8.44 7.58 1.02
CA VAL A 383 -9.68 7.96 0.33
C VAL A 383 -9.53 9.27 -0.45
N CYS A 384 -8.29 9.66 -0.80
CA CYS A 384 -7.97 10.83 -1.60
C CYS A 384 -8.41 12.19 -1.01
N GLU A 385 -8.57 12.30 0.31
CA GLU A 385 -8.73 13.61 0.96
C GLU A 385 -7.38 14.27 1.13
N SER A 386 -7.18 15.44 0.54
CA SER A 386 -5.89 16.16 0.53
C SER A 386 -6.01 17.66 0.84
N GLY A 387 -7.21 18.16 1.11
CA GLY A 387 -7.46 19.59 1.18
C GLY A 387 -7.40 20.30 -0.18
N GLU A 388 -7.79 21.56 -0.18
CA GLU A 388 -7.78 22.39 -1.38
C GLU A 388 -6.36 22.63 -1.89
N ILE A 389 -6.16 22.43 -3.19
CA ILE A 389 -4.81 22.53 -3.80
C ILE A 389 -4.39 23.93 -4.18
N GLY A 390 -5.23 24.94 -3.91
CA GLY A 390 -4.96 26.35 -4.22
C GLY A 390 -5.29 26.75 -5.66
N ILE A 391 -5.16 28.03 -5.91
CA ILE A 391 -5.48 28.68 -7.18
C ILE A 391 -4.18 29.09 -7.87
N PRO A 392 -3.87 28.58 -9.07
CA PRO A 392 -2.72 29.01 -9.86
C PRO A 392 -2.67 30.53 -10.07
N GLY A 393 -1.48 31.11 -9.93
CA GLY A 393 -1.27 32.55 -10.01
C GLY A 393 -1.62 33.33 -8.72
N VAL A 394 -2.36 32.73 -7.80
CA VAL A 394 -2.69 33.30 -6.47
C VAL A 394 -1.86 32.59 -5.37
N ASP A 395 -1.96 31.28 -5.33
CA ASP A 395 -1.24 30.48 -4.34
C ASP A 395 0.09 30.00 -4.93
N LYS A 396 1.20 30.44 -4.35
CA LYS A 396 2.54 30.10 -4.83
C LYS A 396 2.87 28.62 -4.80
N ALA A 397 2.15 27.84 -4.00
CA ALA A 397 2.34 26.40 -3.84
C ALA A 397 1.24 25.56 -4.51
N ALA A 398 0.44 26.15 -5.42
CA ALA A 398 -0.59 25.41 -6.14
C ALA A 398 0.02 24.32 -7.05
N GLU A 399 -0.28 23.06 -6.76
CA GLU A 399 0.19 21.87 -7.51
C GLU A 399 -0.97 21.23 -8.26
N VAL A 400 -1.25 21.69 -9.47
CA VAL A 400 -2.42 21.26 -10.24
C VAL A 400 -2.18 19.98 -11.05
N GLY A 401 -0.93 19.63 -11.34
CA GLY A 401 -0.55 18.52 -12.22
C GLY A 401 -0.63 17.13 -11.62
N LEU A 402 -0.88 16.98 -10.32
CA LEU A 402 -0.72 15.69 -9.63
C LEU A 402 -1.79 14.65 -10.03
N LEU A 403 -3.06 15.07 -10.17
CA LEU A 403 -4.11 14.19 -10.67
C LEU A 403 -3.95 13.85 -12.17
N PRO A 404 -3.65 14.79 -13.08
CA PRO A 404 -3.25 14.46 -14.44
C PRO A 404 -2.11 13.44 -14.52
N TRP A 405 -1.10 13.54 -13.66
CA TRP A 405 -0.01 12.54 -13.59
C TRP A 405 -0.50 11.17 -13.10
N ALA A 406 -1.36 11.13 -12.09
CA ALA A 406 -2.01 9.88 -11.69
C ALA A 406 -2.87 9.28 -12.82
N CYS A 407 -3.59 10.13 -13.58
CA CYS A 407 -4.31 9.70 -14.78
C CYS A 407 -3.39 9.10 -15.85
N HIS A 408 -2.13 9.54 -15.95
CA HIS A 408 -1.16 8.91 -16.83
C HIS A 408 -0.87 7.46 -16.40
N SER A 409 -0.74 7.20 -15.12
CA SER A 409 -0.60 5.81 -14.62
C SER A 409 -1.86 4.97 -14.92
N LEU A 410 -3.06 5.54 -14.75
CA LEU A 410 -4.33 4.89 -15.14
C LEU A 410 -4.43 4.65 -16.65
N TRP A 411 -3.90 5.58 -17.48
CA TRP A 411 -3.79 5.40 -18.92
C TRP A 411 -2.86 4.23 -19.28
N LEU A 412 -1.74 4.07 -18.58
CA LEU A 412 -0.86 2.91 -18.78
C LEU A 412 -1.58 1.60 -18.41
N ILE A 413 -2.35 1.56 -17.33
CA ILE A 413 -3.18 0.40 -16.97
C ILE A 413 -4.17 0.09 -18.10
N TYR A 414 -4.90 1.11 -18.59
CA TYR A 414 -5.80 0.94 -19.73
C TYR A 414 -5.08 0.37 -20.95
N ARG A 415 -3.90 0.91 -21.31
CA ARG A 415 -3.12 0.47 -22.48
C ARG A 415 -2.68 -1.00 -22.38
N HIS A 416 -2.57 -1.54 -21.20
CA HIS A 416 -2.28 -2.97 -20.97
C HIS A 416 -3.54 -3.83 -20.95
N LYS A 417 -4.64 -3.32 -20.40
CA LYS A 417 -5.92 -4.04 -20.34
C LYS A 417 -6.71 -3.98 -21.64
N MET A 418 -6.63 -2.85 -22.37
CA MET A 418 -7.46 -2.51 -23.55
C MET A 418 -8.96 -2.65 -23.28
N ASP A 419 -9.38 -2.23 -22.08
CA ASP A 419 -10.76 -2.27 -21.61
C ASP A 419 -11.46 -0.94 -21.94
N ASP A 420 -12.23 -0.92 -23.03
CA ASP A 420 -12.93 0.27 -23.52
C ASP A 420 -14.04 0.74 -22.58
N GLU A 421 -14.60 -0.13 -21.74
CA GLU A 421 -15.59 0.25 -20.74
C GLU A 421 -14.91 1.04 -19.61
N LEU A 422 -13.77 0.57 -19.12
CA LEU A 422 -12.94 1.29 -18.17
C LEU A 422 -12.55 2.67 -18.73
N LEU A 423 -12.10 2.71 -19.98
CA LEU A 423 -11.72 3.97 -20.63
C LEU A 423 -12.90 4.96 -20.65
N ARG A 424 -14.05 4.53 -21.16
CA ARG A 424 -15.21 5.40 -21.40
C ARG A 424 -15.87 5.85 -20.11
N ASN A 425 -16.05 4.93 -19.16
CA ASN A 425 -16.88 5.17 -17.99
C ASN A 425 -16.09 5.66 -16.76
N LYS A 426 -14.77 5.52 -16.76
CA LYS A 426 -13.93 5.85 -15.60
C LYS A 426 -12.77 6.79 -15.96
N LEU A 427 -11.84 6.36 -16.82
CA LEU A 427 -10.64 7.15 -17.08
C LEU A 427 -10.95 8.47 -17.81
N PHE A 428 -11.73 8.42 -18.90
CA PHE A 428 -12.06 9.61 -19.68
C PHE A 428 -12.74 10.72 -18.84
N PRO A 429 -13.78 10.42 -18.01
CA PRO A 429 -14.40 11.47 -17.20
C PRO A 429 -13.44 12.06 -16.15
N VAL A 430 -12.58 11.26 -15.55
CA VAL A 430 -11.63 11.75 -14.54
C VAL A 430 -10.54 12.60 -15.19
N LEU A 431 -9.92 12.11 -16.26
CA LEU A 431 -8.89 12.85 -16.99
C LEU A 431 -9.46 14.17 -17.53
N LYS A 432 -10.66 14.16 -18.12
CA LYS A 432 -11.31 15.38 -18.61
C LYS A 432 -11.46 16.42 -17.51
N GLN A 433 -11.94 16.03 -16.31
CA GLN A 433 -12.12 16.96 -15.21
C GLN A 433 -10.79 17.42 -14.60
N ALA A 434 -9.76 16.57 -14.60
CA ALA A 434 -8.42 16.95 -14.19
C ALA A 434 -7.79 17.97 -15.14
N ILE A 435 -8.04 17.84 -16.44
CA ILE A 435 -7.59 18.83 -17.46
C ILE A 435 -8.44 20.10 -17.42
N ASN A 436 -9.77 20.00 -17.20
CA ASN A 436 -10.62 21.17 -17.03
C ASN A 436 -10.10 22.10 -15.92
N TYR A 437 -9.52 21.56 -14.85
CA TYR A 437 -8.96 22.39 -13.79
C TYR A 437 -7.86 23.31 -14.32
N TYR A 438 -6.97 22.85 -15.19
CA TYR A 438 -6.00 23.72 -15.88
C TYR A 438 -6.67 24.78 -16.73
N LEU A 439 -7.73 24.41 -17.49
CA LEU A 439 -8.38 25.31 -18.45
C LEU A 439 -9.05 26.51 -17.78
N HIS A 440 -9.40 26.42 -16.49
CA HIS A 440 -9.90 27.56 -15.72
C HIS A 440 -8.86 28.66 -15.50
N PHE A 441 -7.57 28.36 -15.64
CA PHE A 441 -6.48 29.29 -15.34
C PHE A 441 -5.65 29.67 -16.55
N THR A 442 -5.81 28.97 -17.69
CA THR A 442 -5.08 29.30 -18.90
C THR A 442 -5.50 30.67 -19.44
N TYR A 443 -4.53 31.43 -19.98
CA TYR A 443 -4.79 32.69 -20.63
C TYR A 443 -4.03 32.80 -21.95
N LYS A 444 -4.52 33.66 -22.88
CA LYS A 444 -3.84 33.92 -24.12
C LYS A 444 -2.83 35.07 -23.94
N GLY A 445 -1.55 34.78 -24.14
CA GLY A 445 -0.48 35.75 -24.08
C GLY A 445 -0.44 36.69 -25.27
N LYS A 446 0.40 37.73 -25.19
CA LYS A 446 0.61 38.70 -26.28
C LYS A 446 1.25 38.06 -27.53
N ASP A 447 1.95 36.96 -27.33
CA ASP A 447 2.55 36.13 -28.37
C ASP A 447 1.52 35.24 -29.11
N GLY A 448 0.24 35.30 -28.70
CA GLY A 448 -0.86 34.52 -29.26
C GLY A 448 -0.95 33.07 -28.76
N LYS A 449 -0.07 32.62 -27.86
CA LYS A 449 -0.06 31.29 -27.32
C LYS A 449 -0.88 31.19 -26.00
N ILE A 450 -1.18 29.98 -25.61
CA ILE A 450 -1.80 29.69 -24.32
C ILE A 450 -0.71 29.55 -23.27
N HIS A 451 -0.89 30.23 -22.15
CA HIS A 451 0.00 30.26 -21.00
C HIS A 451 -0.69 29.77 -19.73
N LEU A 452 0.10 29.28 -18.79
CA LEU A 452 -0.32 28.99 -17.41
C LEU A 452 0.25 30.07 -16.48
N PRO A 453 -0.55 30.60 -15.54
CA PRO A 453 -0.02 31.43 -14.48
C PRO A 453 0.92 30.65 -13.58
N GLN A 454 1.51 31.31 -12.60
CA GLN A 454 2.43 30.69 -11.65
C GLN A 454 1.79 29.48 -10.98
N THR A 455 2.46 28.31 -11.11
CA THR A 455 2.18 27.06 -10.42
C THR A 455 3.45 26.54 -9.77
N TYR A 456 3.34 25.55 -8.91
CA TYR A 456 4.49 24.92 -8.24
C TYR A 456 4.89 23.63 -8.96
N SER A 457 6.11 23.60 -9.51
CA SER A 457 6.73 22.36 -9.98
C SER A 457 7.29 21.60 -8.78
N PRO A 458 6.89 20.31 -8.57
CA PRO A 458 7.32 19.54 -7.42
C PRO A 458 8.84 19.62 -7.19
N GLU A 459 9.21 20.05 -5.96
CA GLU A 459 10.56 20.21 -5.41
C GLU A 459 11.48 21.23 -6.12
N TYR A 460 11.01 21.89 -7.21
CA TYR A 460 11.81 22.89 -7.94
C TYR A 460 11.45 24.33 -7.60
N GLY A 461 10.19 24.59 -7.29
CA GLY A 461 9.70 25.93 -7.00
C GLY A 461 8.59 26.39 -7.97
N SER A 462 8.21 27.66 -7.84
CA SER A 462 7.08 28.24 -8.55
C SER A 462 7.52 29.11 -9.71
N ALA A 463 6.88 28.95 -10.87
CA ALA A 463 7.07 29.77 -12.05
C ALA A 463 5.81 29.81 -12.92
N GLU A 464 5.70 30.80 -13.78
CA GLU A 464 4.77 30.77 -14.91
C GLU A 464 5.23 29.69 -15.91
N ASP A 465 4.29 29.07 -16.61
CA ASP A 465 4.57 28.07 -17.63
C ASP A 465 5.50 26.94 -17.16
N CYS A 466 5.30 26.46 -15.94
CA CYS A 466 6.07 25.34 -15.45
C CYS A 466 6.02 24.15 -16.44
N ASN A 467 7.20 23.68 -16.85
CA ASN A 467 7.29 22.59 -17.82
C ASN A 467 6.58 21.31 -17.35
N PHE A 468 6.59 21.03 -16.04
CA PHE A 468 5.84 19.95 -15.43
C PHE A 468 4.36 20.01 -15.78
N ASP A 469 3.72 21.15 -15.55
CA ASP A 469 2.29 21.36 -15.83
C ASP A 469 1.99 21.40 -17.31
N LEU A 470 2.81 22.11 -18.12
CA LEU A 470 2.63 22.16 -19.57
C LEU A 470 2.75 20.78 -20.23
N ALA A 471 3.65 19.93 -19.76
CA ALA A 471 3.80 18.57 -20.27
C ALA A 471 2.55 17.73 -19.98
N LEU A 472 2.02 17.79 -18.76
CA LEU A 472 0.82 17.07 -18.34
C LEU A 472 -0.44 17.59 -19.05
N LEU A 473 -0.60 18.92 -19.16
CA LEU A 473 -1.70 19.54 -19.88
C LEU A 473 -1.68 19.13 -21.36
N SER A 474 -0.49 19.24 -22.01
CA SER A 474 -0.33 18.84 -23.41
C SER A 474 -0.61 17.36 -23.65
N TRP A 475 -0.12 16.50 -22.77
CA TRP A 475 -0.40 15.07 -22.82
C TRP A 475 -1.90 14.79 -22.64
N GLY A 476 -2.53 15.39 -21.62
CA GLY A 476 -3.95 15.20 -21.33
C GLY A 476 -4.85 15.64 -22.47
N CYS A 477 -4.61 16.83 -23.04
CA CYS A 477 -5.37 17.34 -24.18
C CYS A 477 -5.25 16.46 -25.45
N ARG A 478 -4.09 15.81 -25.64
CA ARG A 478 -3.90 14.91 -26.79
C ARG A 478 -4.51 13.52 -26.56
N THR A 479 -4.63 13.12 -25.30
CA THR A 479 -5.15 11.81 -24.91
C THR A 479 -6.68 11.80 -24.90
N LEU A 480 -7.33 12.92 -24.54
CA LEU A 480 -8.77 13.15 -24.60
C LEU A 480 -9.28 13.24 -26.04
#